data_eae4eb1f7df5a3ac95f303f7f93bee71
#
_entry.id   eae4eb1f7df5a3ac95f303f7f93bee71
#
_cell.length_a   1.000
_cell.length_b   1.000
_cell.length_c   1.000
_cell.angle_alpha   90.00
_cell.angle_beta   90.00
_cell.angle_gamma   90.00
#
_symmetry.space_group_name_H-M   'P 1'
#
loop_
_entity.id
_entity.type
_entity.pdbx_description
1 polymer ?
#
loop_
_entity_poly.entity_id
_entity_poly.type
_entity_poly.pdbx_seq_one_letter_code
_entity_poly.pdbx_strand_id
1 'polypeptide(L)'
;VPFTLKREFSGYHDTELHDCSSSASAIRKVLMNIPASPYLPKNISAQLSEQLPPGSLSIIQNEWNFSCPVEADDFSLLLKYRLLSEPHESLCKYQDVSEELSNRIIRNRNQFRSFGQFCTLLKTKELTYSRISRSLLHILLSITTEDMHAYQDNSCSYARILGFRKEHTDVLRAMKDHASIPIITKLGKSASLLSPEASRMLNQTSFASDLYESVISDKFGIPFTSEQQKQIIRV
;
A
#
# COMPACT_ATOMS: atom_id res chain seq x y z
N VAL A 1 -11.60 23.25 -14.08
CA VAL A 1 -10.64 24.33 -13.81
C VAL A 1 -9.68 23.82 -12.75
N PRO A 2 -8.37 23.80 -12.99
CA PRO A 2 -7.40 23.38 -12.00
C PRO A 2 -7.39 24.35 -10.82
N PHE A 3 -7.38 23.83 -9.60
CA PHE A 3 -7.31 24.61 -8.36
C PHE A 3 -6.03 24.24 -7.62
N THR A 4 -5.20 25.22 -7.33
CA THR A 4 -3.91 25.01 -6.65
C THR A 4 -3.99 25.47 -5.21
N LEU A 5 -3.70 24.58 -4.28
CA LEU A 5 -3.51 24.89 -2.87
C LEU A 5 -2.01 25.02 -2.58
N LYS A 6 -1.62 26.17 -2.08
CA LYS A 6 -0.25 26.38 -1.59
C LYS A 6 -0.06 25.61 -0.29
N ARG A 7 1.00 24.79 -0.23
CA ARG A 7 1.40 24.14 1.02
C ARG A 7 2.08 25.15 1.92
N GLU A 8 1.66 25.18 3.17
CA GLU A 8 2.21 26.09 4.21
C GLU A 8 2.86 25.26 5.33
N PHE A 9 3.77 25.87 6.06
CA PHE A 9 4.43 25.38 7.28
C PHE A 9 5.45 24.26 7.14
N SER A 10 5.27 23.25 6.31
CA SER A 10 6.22 22.14 6.17
C SER A 10 6.51 21.78 4.71
N GLY A 11 7.77 21.48 4.39
CA GLY A 11 8.16 20.94 3.09
C GLY A 11 7.64 19.51 2.87
N TYR A 12 7.55 19.10 1.59
CA TYR A 12 7.07 17.74 1.25
C TYR A 12 7.99 16.63 1.81
N HIS A 13 9.29 16.93 1.91
CA HIS A 13 10.32 15.96 2.35
C HIS A 13 10.82 16.23 3.77
N ASP A 14 10.18 17.14 4.52
CA ASP A 14 10.57 17.39 5.90
C ASP A 14 10.40 16.14 6.74
N THR A 15 11.43 15.81 7.52
CA THR A 15 11.47 14.64 8.37
C THR A 15 11.42 14.97 9.86
N GLU A 16 11.18 16.23 10.19
CA GLU A 16 11.03 16.74 11.55
C GLU A 16 9.63 17.28 11.76
N LEU A 17 9.14 17.18 12.99
CA LEU A 17 7.84 17.75 13.36
C LEU A 17 7.98 19.26 13.51
N HIS A 18 7.00 20.00 13.01
CA HIS A 18 6.85 21.45 13.15
C HIS A 18 5.66 21.77 14.06
N ASP A 19 5.62 22.99 14.60
CA ASP A 19 4.63 23.39 15.62
C ASP A 19 3.17 23.31 15.15
N CYS A 20 2.90 23.55 13.86
CA CYS A 20 1.51 23.69 13.39
C CYS A 20 1.08 22.61 12.38
N SER A 21 1.99 22.08 11.59
CA SER A 21 1.67 21.09 10.53
C SER A 21 2.94 20.42 10.06
N SER A 22 2.98 19.12 10.21
CA SER A 22 4.12 18.31 9.81
C SER A 22 3.82 17.46 8.58
N SER A 23 4.88 17.08 7.88
CA SER A 23 4.76 16.16 6.74
C SER A 23 4.37 14.75 7.23
N ALA A 24 3.69 13.99 6.38
CA ALA A 24 3.42 12.58 6.67
C ALA A 24 4.72 11.76 6.85
N SER A 25 5.83 12.20 6.25
CA SER A 25 7.15 11.59 6.42
C SER A 25 7.70 11.81 7.83
N ALA A 26 7.53 13.02 8.38
CA ALA A 26 7.92 13.34 9.74
C ALA A 26 7.12 12.52 10.76
N ILE A 27 5.80 12.46 10.61
CA ILE A 27 4.93 11.65 11.48
C ILE A 27 5.30 10.18 11.43
N ARG A 28 5.47 9.59 10.22
CA ARG A 28 5.92 8.20 10.09
C ARG A 28 7.27 7.96 10.75
N LYS A 29 8.24 8.86 10.56
CA LYS A 29 9.56 8.74 11.19
C LYS A 29 9.48 8.67 12.72
N VAL A 30 8.60 9.48 13.32
CA VAL A 30 8.37 9.43 14.78
C VAL A 30 7.79 8.08 15.18
N LEU A 31 6.75 7.61 14.50
CA LEU A 31 6.09 6.34 14.80
C LEU A 31 7.04 5.13 14.63
N MET A 32 7.87 5.14 13.56
CA MET A 32 8.80 4.03 13.28
C MET A 32 10.02 3.99 14.20
N ASN A 33 10.34 5.10 14.87
CA ASN A 33 11.46 5.17 15.82
C ASN A 33 11.04 4.81 17.27
N ILE A 34 9.78 4.42 17.50
CA ILE A 34 9.33 4.01 18.83
C ILE A 34 9.90 2.61 19.12
N PRO A 35 10.62 2.42 20.23
CA PRO A 35 11.03 1.09 20.66
C PRO A 35 9.81 0.17 20.83
N ALA A 36 10.02 -1.14 20.72
CA ALA A 36 8.95 -2.13 20.91
C ALA A 36 8.19 -1.84 22.22
N SER A 37 6.92 -1.52 22.10
CA SER A 37 6.06 -1.11 23.21
C SER A 37 4.65 -1.60 22.96
N PRO A 38 3.97 -2.19 23.95
CA PRO A 38 2.59 -2.66 23.80
C PRO A 38 1.59 -1.52 23.58
N TYR A 39 1.96 -0.29 23.91
CA TYR A 39 1.11 0.90 23.77
C TYR A 39 1.87 2.05 23.13
N LEU A 40 1.18 2.91 22.41
CA LEU A 40 1.75 4.17 21.93
C LEU A 40 2.20 5.02 23.14
N PRO A 41 3.49 5.38 23.26
CA PRO A 41 3.99 6.13 24.40
C PRO A 41 3.27 7.47 24.59
N LYS A 42 2.94 7.84 25.83
CA LYS A 42 2.16 9.05 26.16
C LYS A 42 2.79 10.35 25.63
N ASN A 43 4.12 10.46 25.72
CA ASN A 43 4.86 11.61 25.20
C ASN A 43 4.74 11.72 23.66
N ILE A 44 4.77 10.60 22.94
CA ILE A 44 4.57 10.58 21.48
C ILE A 44 3.11 10.89 21.15
N SER A 45 2.16 10.32 21.89
CA SER A 45 0.75 10.61 21.73
C SER A 45 0.45 12.11 21.94
N ALA A 46 1.02 12.74 22.95
CA ALA A 46 0.89 14.17 23.19
C ALA A 46 1.48 14.99 22.03
N GLN A 47 2.68 14.63 21.56
CA GLN A 47 3.33 15.29 20.42
C GLN A 47 2.51 15.16 19.12
N LEU A 48 1.92 14.00 18.87
CA LEU A 48 1.10 13.74 17.69
C LEU A 48 -0.30 14.38 17.79
N SER A 49 -0.81 14.67 18.98
CA SER A 49 -2.11 15.34 19.15
C SER A 49 -2.13 16.76 18.57
N GLU A 50 -0.98 17.41 18.46
CA GLU A 50 -0.82 18.72 17.82
C GLU A 50 -0.75 18.63 16.29
N GLN A 51 -0.47 17.44 15.75
CA GLN A 51 -0.22 17.19 14.33
C GLN A 51 -1.34 16.46 13.61
N LEU A 52 -2.20 15.76 14.33
CA LEU A 52 -3.23 14.87 13.79
C LEU A 52 -4.62 15.24 14.30
N PRO A 53 -5.65 15.11 13.47
CA PRO A 53 -7.03 15.16 13.96
C PRO A 53 -7.25 14.14 15.08
N PRO A 54 -8.07 14.46 16.11
CA PRO A 54 -8.31 13.57 17.25
C PRO A 54 -8.75 12.15 16.86
N GLY A 55 -9.63 12.03 15.84
CA GLY A 55 -10.09 10.73 15.32
C GLY A 55 -8.95 9.90 14.72
N SER A 56 -8.01 10.52 14.00
CA SER A 56 -6.85 9.82 13.43
C SER A 56 -5.90 9.33 14.52
N LEU A 57 -5.66 10.16 15.53
CA LEU A 57 -4.81 9.77 16.66
C LEU A 57 -5.43 8.61 17.45
N SER A 58 -6.75 8.66 17.70
CA SER A 58 -7.47 7.57 18.38
C SER A 58 -7.35 6.25 17.63
N ILE A 59 -7.44 6.26 16.29
CA ILE A 59 -7.25 5.06 15.48
C ILE A 59 -5.83 4.52 15.66
N ILE A 60 -4.80 5.37 15.55
CA ILE A 60 -3.41 4.93 15.74
C ILE A 60 -3.21 4.33 17.16
N GLN A 61 -3.79 4.94 18.20
CA GLN A 61 -3.68 4.43 19.58
C GLN A 61 -4.35 3.06 19.73
N ASN A 62 -5.53 2.87 19.14
CA ASN A 62 -6.30 1.62 19.24
C ASN A 62 -5.64 0.47 18.43
N GLU A 63 -5.06 0.81 17.29
CA GLU A 63 -4.43 -0.15 16.39
C GLU A 63 -2.95 -0.39 16.70
N TRP A 64 -2.37 0.38 17.63
CA TRP A 64 -0.97 0.24 17.99
C TRP A 64 -0.65 -1.17 18.52
N ASN A 65 0.36 -1.79 17.97
CA ASN A 65 0.79 -3.16 18.26
C ASN A 65 -0.31 -4.24 18.05
N PHE A 66 -1.35 -3.90 17.26
CA PHE A 66 -2.39 -4.82 16.81
C PHE A 66 -2.39 -4.93 15.28
N SER A 67 -2.38 -3.81 14.57
CA SER A 67 -2.31 -3.76 13.11
C SER A 67 -1.29 -2.75 12.58
N CYS A 68 -0.70 -1.96 13.46
CA CYS A 68 0.34 -0.98 13.14
C CYS A 68 1.42 -0.88 14.24
N PRO A 69 2.62 -0.39 13.90
CA PRO A 69 3.09 0.02 12.58
C PRO A 69 3.50 -1.17 11.69
N VAL A 70 3.30 -1.03 10.39
CA VAL A 70 3.84 -1.94 9.36
C VAL A 70 4.79 -1.17 8.47
N GLU A 71 5.98 -1.73 8.25
CA GLU A 71 7.07 -1.11 7.52
C GLU A 71 7.42 -1.90 6.26
N ALA A 72 8.14 -1.25 5.34
CA ALA A 72 8.64 -1.94 4.15
C ALA A 72 9.52 -3.15 4.48
N ASP A 73 10.28 -3.07 5.57
CA ASP A 73 11.18 -4.14 6.01
C ASP A 73 10.42 -5.38 6.52
N ASP A 74 9.16 -5.27 6.92
CA ASP A 74 8.30 -6.42 7.27
C ASP A 74 8.03 -7.32 6.07
N PHE A 75 8.14 -6.80 4.84
CA PHE A 75 8.02 -7.56 3.58
C PHE A 75 9.34 -8.16 3.08
N SER A 76 10.42 -8.04 3.83
CA SER A 76 11.77 -8.40 3.35
C SER A 76 11.90 -9.87 2.97
N LEU A 77 11.38 -10.78 3.78
CA LEU A 77 11.47 -12.22 3.48
C LEU A 77 10.66 -12.59 2.22
N LEU A 78 9.48 -12.03 2.07
CA LEU A 78 8.62 -12.25 0.90
C LEU A 78 9.27 -11.73 -0.37
N LEU A 79 9.85 -10.53 -0.32
CA LEU A 79 10.58 -9.95 -1.44
C LEU A 79 11.84 -10.78 -1.76
N LYS A 80 12.61 -11.21 -0.75
CA LYS A 80 13.79 -12.05 -0.94
C LYS A 80 13.42 -13.37 -1.62
N TYR A 81 12.38 -14.04 -1.14
CA TYR A 81 11.85 -15.25 -1.78
C TYR A 81 11.52 -15.00 -3.25
N ARG A 82 10.80 -13.90 -3.53
CA ARG A 82 10.40 -13.53 -4.89
C ARG A 82 11.63 -13.30 -5.80
N LEU A 83 12.61 -12.56 -5.33
CA LEU A 83 13.83 -12.27 -6.09
C LEU A 83 14.70 -13.52 -6.35
N LEU A 84 14.64 -14.52 -5.46
CA LEU A 84 15.35 -15.80 -5.65
C LEU A 84 14.62 -16.75 -6.59
N SER A 85 13.28 -16.73 -6.58
CA SER A 85 12.44 -17.61 -7.42
C SER A 85 12.29 -17.11 -8.86
N GLU A 86 12.51 -15.81 -9.12
CA GLU A 86 12.42 -15.25 -10.48
C GLU A 86 13.65 -15.61 -11.32
N PRO A 87 13.45 -16.10 -12.57
CA PRO A 87 14.53 -16.27 -13.53
C PRO A 87 15.25 -14.96 -13.82
N HIS A 88 16.54 -15.05 -14.09
CA HIS A 88 17.40 -13.89 -14.33
C HIS A 88 16.89 -12.93 -15.42
N GLU A 89 16.28 -13.47 -16.47
CA GLU A 89 15.84 -12.74 -17.65
C GLU A 89 14.42 -12.16 -17.49
N SER A 90 13.71 -12.52 -16.43
CA SER A 90 12.26 -12.21 -16.31
C SER A 90 11.95 -10.93 -15.56
N LEU A 91 12.92 -10.28 -14.91
CA LEU A 91 12.65 -9.10 -14.07
C LEU A 91 12.21 -7.87 -14.86
N CYS A 92 12.68 -7.72 -16.10
CA CYS A 92 12.30 -6.58 -16.96
C CYS A 92 10.82 -6.57 -17.38
N LYS A 93 10.08 -7.68 -17.16
CA LYS A 93 8.63 -7.71 -17.40
C LYS A 93 7.84 -6.88 -16.39
N TYR A 94 8.39 -6.68 -15.19
CA TYR A 94 7.71 -5.95 -14.13
C TYR A 94 7.75 -4.44 -14.37
N GLN A 95 6.66 -3.80 -14.01
CA GLN A 95 6.50 -2.36 -14.15
C GLN A 95 7.64 -1.59 -13.44
N ASP A 96 8.16 -0.55 -14.09
CA ASP A 96 9.27 0.30 -13.64
C ASP A 96 10.63 -0.40 -13.50
N VAL A 97 10.78 -1.66 -13.89
CA VAL A 97 12.06 -2.38 -13.86
C VAL A 97 12.77 -2.23 -15.20
N SER A 98 13.74 -1.32 -15.27
CA SER A 98 14.63 -1.18 -16.41
C SER A 98 15.68 -2.29 -16.43
N GLU A 99 16.29 -2.51 -17.61
CA GLU A 99 17.40 -3.46 -17.76
C GLU A 99 18.57 -3.16 -16.80
N GLU A 100 18.90 -1.88 -16.65
CA GLU A 100 19.93 -1.45 -15.68
C GLU A 100 19.57 -1.88 -14.25
N LEU A 101 18.32 -1.62 -13.81
CA LEU A 101 17.86 -2.00 -12.48
C LEU A 101 17.83 -3.52 -12.31
N SER A 102 17.33 -4.26 -13.32
CA SER A 102 17.34 -5.72 -13.33
C SER A 102 18.74 -6.28 -13.13
N ASN A 103 19.70 -5.83 -13.92
CA ASN A 103 21.11 -6.25 -13.81
C ASN A 103 21.71 -5.94 -12.43
N ARG A 104 21.37 -4.78 -11.85
CA ARG A 104 21.81 -4.42 -10.49
C ARG A 104 21.20 -5.32 -9.43
N ILE A 105 19.89 -5.61 -9.51
CA ILE A 105 19.20 -6.54 -8.62
C ILE A 105 19.90 -7.89 -8.64
N ILE A 106 20.12 -8.46 -9.80
CA ILE A 106 20.74 -9.78 -9.98
C ILE A 106 22.16 -9.84 -9.39
N ARG A 107 22.99 -8.83 -9.68
CA ARG A 107 24.36 -8.78 -9.16
C ARG A 107 24.43 -8.66 -7.63
N ASN A 108 23.44 -8.03 -7.02
CA ASN A 108 23.46 -7.70 -5.61
C ASN A 108 22.48 -8.54 -4.75
N ARG A 109 21.66 -9.43 -5.34
CA ARG A 109 20.64 -10.19 -4.60
C ARG A 109 21.18 -11.01 -3.43
N ASN A 110 22.45 -11.46 -3.52
CA ASN A 110 23.12 -12.21 -2.45
C ASN A 110 23.46 -11.31 -1.23
N GLN A 111 23.45 -9.99 -1.39
CA GLN A 111 23.69 -9.01 -0.35
C GLN A 111 22.39 -8.47 0.25
N PHE A 112 21.22 -9.02 -0.15
CA PHE A 112 19.93 -8.64 0.36
C PHE A 112 19.81 -8.99 1.85
N ARG A 113 19.54 -8.00 2.70
CA ARG A 113 19.28 -8.15 4.14
C ARG A 113 17.86 -7.75 4.51
N SER A 114 17.45 -6.54 4.11
CA SER A 114 16.09 -6.04 4.27
C SER A 114 15.66 -5.22 3.05
N PHE A 115 14.38 -4.91 2.95
CA PHE A 115 13.81 -4.13 1.86
C PHE A 115 14.48 -2.75 1.76
N GLY A 116 14.56 -2.02 2.88
CA GLY A 116 15.15 -0.68 2.92
C GLY A 116 16.66 -0.69 2.66
N GLN A 117 17.38 -1.66 3.24
CA GLN A 117 18.81 -1.84 2.97
C GLN A 117 19.03 -2.12 1.50
N PHE A 118 18.24 -2.97 0.89
CA PHE A 118 18.39 -3.33 -0.52
C PHE A 118 18.10 -2.15 -1.45
N CYS A 119 17.06 -1.35 -1.17
CA CYS A 119 16.81 -0.09 -1.88
C CYS A 119 18.04 0.83 -1.84
N THR A 120 18.67 0.96 -0.68
CA THR A 120 19.86 1.79 -0.49
C THR A 120 21.05 1.25 -1.27
N LEU A 121 21.25 -0.07 -1.28
CA LEU A 121 22.33 -0.75 -2.00
C LEU A 121 22.20 -0.57 -3.53
N LEU A 122 20.98 -0.61 -4.05
CA LEU A 122 20.69 -0.46 -5.48
C LEU A 122 20.72 0.99 -5.96
N LYS A 123 20.65 1.97 -5.05
CA LYS A 123 20.55 3.40 -5.38
C LYS A 123 21.76 3.89 -6.18
N THR A 124 21.48 4.74 -7.19
CA THR A 124 22.47 5.51 -7.94
C THR A 124 22.02 6.97 -8.06
N LYS A 125 22.79 7.78 -8.77
CA LYS A 125 22.39 9.15 -9.09
C LYS A 125 21.08 9.21 -9.91
N GLU A 126 20.87 8.24 -10.79
CA GLU A 126 19.71 8.17 -11.70
C GLU A 126 18.58 7.27 -11.17
N LEU A 127 18.92 6.25 -10.38
CA LEU A 127 17.97 5.36 -9.73
C LEU A 127 17.69 5.83 -8.29
N THR A 128 16.62 6.60 -8.12
CA THR A 128 16.23 7.11 -6.81
C THR A 128 15.68 6.00 -5.91
N TYR A 129 15.75 6.18 -4.58
CA TYR A 129 15.20 5.24 -3.60
C TYR A 129 13.71 4.93 -3.86
N SER A 130 12.90 5.96 -4.10
CA SER A 130 11.45 5.79 -4.34
C SER A 130 11.14 5.04 -5.63
N ARG A 131 11.94 5.22 -6.69
CA ARG A 131 11.82 4.44 -7.92
C ARG A 131 12.13 2.97 -7.68
N ILE A 132 13.24 2.69 -7.01
CA ILE A 132 13.65 1.31 -6.68
C ILE A 132 12.61 0.64 -5.78
N SER A 133 12.17 1.32 -4.71
CA SER A 133 11.15 0.80 -3.80
C SER A 133 9.87 0.42 -4.54
N ARG A 134 9.39 1.28 -5.45
CA ARG A 134 8.21 0.99 -6.28
C ARG A 134 8.43 -0.20 -7.21
N SER A 135 9.58 -0.28 -7.87
CA SER A 135 9.93 -1.43 -8.74
C SER A 135 9.98 -2.74 -7.95
N LEU A 136 10.55 -2.75 -6.75
CA LEU A 136 10.59 -3.93 -5.88
C LEU A 136 9.19 -4.35 -5.41
N LEU A 137 8.29 -3.40 -5.16
CA LEU A 137 6.88 -3.71 -4.87
C LEU A 137 6.17 -4.28 -6.11
N HIS A 138 6.43 -3.78 -7.31
CA HIS A 138 5.87 -4.36 -8.53
C HIS A 138 6.34 -5.81 -8.74
N ILE A 139 7.61 -6.12 -8.46
CA ILE A 139 8.12 -7.50 -8.48
C ILE A 139 7.38 -8.35 -7.45
N LEU A 140 7.27 -7.87 -6.21
CA LEU A 140 6.60 -8.59 -5.12
C LEU A 140 5.14 -8.89 -5.43
N LEU A 141 4.42 -7.92 -5.97
CA LEU A 141 2.99 -8.00 -6.30
C LEU A 141 2.71 -8.57 -7.70
N SER A 142 3.75 -8.94 -8.45
CA SER A 142 3.62 -9.45 -9.82
C SER A 142 2.93 -8.49 -10.79
N ILE A 143 3.13 -7.19 -10.63
CA ILE A 143 2.58 -6.16 -11.51
C ILE A 143 3.50 -5.99 -12.71
N THR A 144 3.02 -6.31 -13.91
CA THR A 144 3.81 -6.24 -15.14
C THR A 144 3.52 -4.96 -15.93
N THR A 145 4.42 -4.61 -16.84
CA THR A 145 4.21 -3.51 -17.79
C THR A 145 3.01 -3.79 -18.69
N GLU A 146 2.82 -5.05 -19.09
CA GLU A 146 1.67 -5.50 -19.88
C GLU A 146 0.34 -5.26 -19.15
N ASP A 147 0.30 -5.59 -17.84
CA ASP A 147 -0.88 -5.28 -16.99
C ASP A 147 -1.21 -3.79 -17.02
N MET A 148 -0.19 -2.95 -16.83
CA MET A 148 -0.40 -1.50 -16.80
C MET A 148 -0.86 -0.95 -18.12
N HIS A 149 -0.38 -1.47 -19.26
CA HIS A 149 -0.89 -1.11 -20.58
C HIS A 149 -2.35 -1.54 -20.77
N ALA A 150 -2.69 -2.78 -20.39
CA ALA A 150 -4.07 -3.27 -20.47
C ALA A 150 -5.05 -2.45 -19.61
N TYR A 151 -4.59 -1.88 -18.50
CA TYR A 151 -5.42 -1.06 -17.60
C TYR A 151 -5.58 0.39 -18.07
N GLN A 152 -4.68 0.92 -18.90
CA GLN A 152 -4.75 2.29 -19.39
C GLN A 152 -5.98 2.54 -20.27
N ASP A 153 -6.36 1.58 -21.10
CA ASP A 153 -7.52 1.70 -22.00
C ASP A 153 -8.86 1.68 -21.25
N ASN A 154 -8.86 1.18 -20.01
CA ASN A 154 -10.03 1.05 -19.14
C ASN A 154 -9.70 1.50 -17.71
N SER A 155 -9.25 2.74 -17.55
CA SER A 155 -8.77 3.28 -16.28
C SER A 155 -9.81 3.27 -15.13
N CYS A 156 -11.10 3.11 -15.44
CA CYS A 156 -12.19 2.99 -14.46
C CYS A 156 -13.10 1.82 -14.82
N SER A 157 -12.58 0.60 -14.71
CA SER A 157 -13.28 -0.62 -15.14
C SER A 157 -14.37 -1.08 -14.19
N TYR A 158 -14.37 -0.63 -12.94
CA TYR A 158 -15.36 -0.94 -11.90
C TYR A 158 -15.23 0.01 -10.72
N ALA A 159 -16.27 0.05 -9.88
CA ALA A 159 -16.21 0.70 -8.57
C ALA A 159 -16.44 -0.34 -7.47
N ARG A 160 -15.52 -0.43 -6.51
CA ARG A 160 -15.66 -1.30 -5.34
C ARG A 160 -16.16 -0.50 -4.16
N ILE A 161 -17.30 -0.92 -3.60
CA ILE A 161 -17.87 -0.32 -2.39
C ILE A 161 -17.32 -1.06 -1.17
N LEU A 162 -16.57 -0.35 -0.34
CA LEU A 162 -15.96 -0.90 0.88
C LEU A 162 -16.87 -0.76 2.10
N GLY A 163 -17.73 0.27 2.11
CA GLY A 163 -18.67 0.50 3.20
C GLY A 163 -19.74 1.52 2.81
N PHE A 164 -20.85 1.54 3.57
CA PHE A 164 -21.91 2.52 3.43
C PHE A 164 -22.70 2.67 4.75
N ARG A 165 -23.41 3.79 4.88
CA ARG A 165 -24.31 4.02 6.02
C ARG A 165 -25.62 3.25 5.81
N LYS A 166 -26.12 2.59 6.86
CA LYS A 166 -27.32 1.74 6.78
C LYS A 166 -28.56 2.49 6.27
N GLU A 167 -28.70 3.74 6.68
CA GLU A 167 -29.80 4.62 6.26
C GLU A 167 -29.76 5.05 4.79
N HIS A 168 -28.63 4.84 4.09
CA HIS A 168 -28.41 5.23 2.69
C HIS A 168 -28.33 4.04 1.72
N THR A 169 -29.08 2.97 2.00
CA THR A 169 -29.17 1.80 1.11
C THR A 169 -29.79 2.13 -0.25
N ASP A 170 -30.66 3.14 -0.29
CA ASP A 170 -31.26 3.70 -1.51
C ASP A 170 -30.21 4.28 -2.47
N VAL A 171 -29.21 4.98 -1.94
CA VAL A 171 -28.08 5.50 -2.74
C VAL A 171 -27.31 4.35 -3.40
N LEU A 172 -27.04 3.27 -2.67
CA LEU A 172 -26.35 2.10 -3.23
C LEU A 172 -27.16 1.43 -4.34
N ARG A 173 -28.49 1.39 -4.20
CA ARG A 173 -29.40 0.89 -5.25
C ARG A 173 -29.36 1.79 -6.48
N ALA A 174 -29.53 3.11 -6.29
CA ALA A 174 -29.46 4.08 -7.37
C ALA A 174 -28.11 4.03 -8.12
N MET A 175 -26.99 3.88 -7.40
CA MET A 175 -25.68 3.69 -8.01
C MET A 175 -25.63 2.44 -8.90
N LYS A 176 -26.18 1.31 -8.46
CA LYS A 176 -26.22 0.08 -9.25
C LYS A 176 -27.09 0.17 -10.50
N ASP A 177 -28.19 0.92 -10.40
CA ASP A 177 -29.18 1.07 -11.48
C ASP A 177 -28.72 2.06 -12.56
N HIS A 178 -27.86 3.04 -12.21
CA HIS A 178 -27.49 4.14 -13.11
C HIS A 178 -25.99 4.23 -13.43
N ALA A 179 -25.12 3.46 -12.76
CA ALA A 179 -23.69 3.50 -13.04
C ALA A 179 -23.36 2.87 -14.41
N SER A 180 -22.52 3.55 -15.16
CA SER A 180 -21.98 3.05 -16.44
C SER A 180 -20.91 1.95 -16.28
N ILE A 181 -20.43 1.75 -15.05
CA ILE A 181 -19.44 0.73 -14.70
C ILE A 181 -19.98 -0.22 -13.64
N PRO A 182 -19.50 -1.48 -13.57
CA PRO A 182 -19.91 -2.44 -12.56
C PRO A 182 -19.65 -1.95 -11.12
N ILE A 183 -20.64 -2.08 -10.25
CA ILE A 183 -20.54 -1.78 -8.81
C ILE A 183 -20.34 -3.07 -8.03
N ILE A 184 -19.15 -3.27 -7.50
CA ILE A 184 -18.75 -4.48 -6.77
C ILE A 184 -18.96 -4.28 -5.27
N THR A 185 -19.87 -5.07 -4.70
CA THR A 185 -20.12 -5.10 -3.24
C THR A 185 -19.66 -6.39 -2.58
N LYS A 186 -19.44 -7.45 -3.37
CA LYS A 186 -18.94 -8.76 -2.92
C LYS A 186 -18.00 -9.34 -3.97
N LEU A 187 -16.80 -9.69 -3.56
CA LEU A 187 -15.78 -10.21 -4.47
C LEU A 187 -16.19 -11.54 -5.13
N GLY A 188 -16.79 -12.45 -4.38
CA GLY A 188 -17.19 -13.76 -4.90
C GLY A 188 -18.20 -13.74 -6.06
N LYS A 189 -18.83 -12.59 -6.34
CA LYS A 189 -19.74 -12.40 -7.47
C LYS A 189 -19.18 -11.50 -8.57
N SER A 190 -17.95 -11.05 -8.44
CA SER A 190 -17.37 -10.07 -9.38
C SER A 190 -17.01 -10.68 -10.74
N ALA A 191 -16.62 -11.95 -10.79
CA ALA A 191 -16.17 -12.61 -12.01
C ALA A 191 -17.19 -12.58 -13.16
N SER A 192 -18.50 -12.60 -12.84
CA SER A 192 -19.58 -12.53 -13.84
C SER A 192 -19.89 -11.11 -14.32
N LEU A 193 -19.34 -10.09 -13.68
CA LEU A 193 -19.64 -8.67 -13.93
C LEU A 193 -18.50 -7.93 -14.62
N LEU A 194 -17.31 -8.48 -14.60
CA LEU A 194 -16.07 -7.82 -15.01
C LEU A 194 -15.50 -8.42 -16.30
N SER A 195 -14.84 -7.56 -17.09
CA SER A 195 -13.98 -8.05 -18.20
C SER A 195 -12.79 -8.83 -17.63
N PRO A 196 -12.09 -9.63 -18.45
CA PRO A 196 -10.89 -10.33 -18.02
C PRO A 196 -9.83 -9.41 -17.41
N GLU A 197 -9.60 -8.24 -17.99
CA GLU A 197 -8.63 -7.22 -17.54
C GLU A 197 -9.06 -6.63 -16.19
N ALA A 198 -10.34 -6.26 -16.06
CA ALA A 198 -10.90 -5.75 -14.82
C ALA A 198 -10.86 -6.79 -13.69
N SER A 199 -11.12 -8.06 -14.01
CA SER A 199 -10.99 -9.18 -13.08
C SER A 199 -9.54 -9.37 -12.64
N ARG A 200 -8.58 -9.26 -13.56
CA ARG A 200 -7.15 -9.35 -13.25
C ARG A 200 -6.72 -8.21 -12.34
N MET A 201 -7.12 -6.97 -12.62
CA MET A 201 -6.87 -5.80 -11.77
C MET A 201 -7.43 -6.00 -10.35
N LEU A 202 -8.68 -6.47 -10.24
CA LEU A 202 -9.32 -6.75 -8.95
C LEU A 202 -8.58 -7.84 -8.17
N ASN A 203 -8.16 -8.91 -8.85
CA ASN A 203 -7.40 -10.00 -8.23
C ASN A 203 -6.02 -9.53 -7.74
N GLN A 204 -5.30 -8.70 -8.51
CA GLN A 204 -4.03 -8.11 -8.07
C GLN A 204 -4.22 -7.19 -6.86
N THR A 205 -5.27 -6.37 -6.85
CA THR A 205 -5.60 -5.50 -5.71
C THR A 205 -5.95 -6.33 -4.47
N SER A 206 -6.74 -7.39 -4.63
CA SER A 206 -7.10 -8.30 -3.53
C SER A 206 -5.88 -9.06 -3.01
N PHE A 207 -5.00 -9.53 -3.90
CA PHE A 207 -3.75 -10.16 -3.51
C PHE A 207 -2.83 -9.20 -2.72
N ALA A 208 -2.71 -7.94 -3.15
CA ALA A 208 -1.92 -6.95 -2.41
C ALA A 208 -2.47 -6.71 -1.00
N SER A 209 -3.80 -6.68 -0.86
CA SER A 209 -4.49 -6.58 0.43
C SER A 209 -4.22 -7.81 1.30
N ASP A 210 -4.37 -9.01 0.75
CA ASP A 210 -4.15 -10.27 1.46
C ASP A 210 -2.67 -10.42 1.87
N LEU A 211 -1.73 -9.98 1.03
CA LEU A 211 -0.31 -9.99 1.37
C LEU A 211 0.00 -9.05 2.55
N TYR A 212 -0.60 -7.85 2.56
CA TYR A 212 -0.47 -6.91 3.66
C TYR A 212 -1.05 -7.47 4.97
N GLU A 213 -2.25 -8.02 4.92
CA GLU A 213 -2.91 -8.66 6.07
C GLU A 213 -2.12 -9.88 6.59
N SER A 214 -1.49 -10.65 5.71
CA SER A 214 -0.64 -11.78 6.12
C SER A 214 0.59 -11.32 6.88
N VAL A 215 1.19 -10.18 6.50
CA VAL A 215 2.31 -9.57 7.24
C VAL A 215 1.86 -9.06 8.59
N ILE A 216 0.68 -8.44 8.70
CA ILE A 216 0.07 -8.05 9.98
C ILE A 216 -0.14 -9.28 10.87
N SER A 217 -0.72 -10.34 10.30
CA SER A 217 -0.97 -11.60 11.01
C SER A 217 0.32 -12.20 11.58
N ASP A 218 1.37 -12.24 10.78
CA ASP A 218 2.68 -12.75 11.20
C ASP A 218 3.32 -11.86 12.27
N LYS A 219 3.31 -10.54 12.07
CA LYS A 219 3.96 -9.56 12.95
C LYS A 219 3.30 -9.46 14.32
N PHE A 220 1.97 -9.49 14.39
CA PHE A 220 1.20 -9.23 15.60
C PHE A 220 0.49 -10.46 16.17
N GLY A 221 0.60 -11.61 15.50
CA GLY A 221 -0.02 -12.86 15.99
C GLY A 221 -1.55 -12.87 15.92
N ILE A 222 -2.16 -12.09 15.02
CA ILE A 222 -3.61 -12.01 14.85
C ILE A 222 -4.09 -12.91 13.72
N PRO A 223 -5.38 -13.35 13.74
CA PRO A 223 -5.90 -14.19 12.67
C PRO A 223 -5.92 -13.46 11.32
N PHE A 224 -5.48 -14.15 10.27
CA PHE A 224 -5.60 -13.68 8.90
C PHE A 224 -7.03 -13.82 8.38
N THR A 225 -7.54 -12.75 7.76
CA THR A 225 -8.85 -12.76 7.08
C THR A 225 -8.66 -12.28 5.66
N SER A 226 -8.88 -13.17 4.68
CA SER A 226 -8.69 -12.81 3.29
C SER A 226 -9.70 -11.77 2.80
N GLU A 227 -9.31 -11.01 1.80
CA GLU A 227 -10.14 -9.95 1.22
C GLU A 227 -11.46 -10.49 0.66
N GLN A 228 -11.48 -11.75 0.20
CA GLN A 228 -12.71 -12.42 -0.26
C GLN A 228 -13.70 -12.71 0.86
N GLN A 229 -13.23 -12.86 2.10
CA GLN A 229 -14.06 -13.14 3.28
C GLN A 229 -14.56 -11.85 3.96
N LYS A 230 -13.88 -10.73 3.71
CA LYS A 230 -14.29 -9.43 4.28
C LYS A 230 -15.66 -9.02 3.77
N GLN A 231 -16.52 -8.67 4.70
CA GLN A 231 -17.84 -8.13 4.39
C GLN A 231 -17.76 -6.61 4.24
N ILE A 232 -18.69 -6.08 3.43
CA ILE A 232 -18.88 -4.64 3.30
C ILE A 232 -19.20 -4.02 4.67
N ILE A 233 -18.54 -2.94 5.02
CA ILE A 233 -18.73 -2.24 6.29
C ILE A 233 -20.07 -1.51 6.27
N ARG A 234 -20.88 -1.71 7.32
CA ARG A 234 -22.18 -1.04 7.50
C ARG A 234 -22.12 -0.23 8.79
N VAL A 235 -22.12 1.07 8.66
CA VAL A 235 -22.12 2.03 9.78
C VAL A 235 -23.50 2.64 9.95
#